data_ce5f7be26071f462751e056410eaec81
#
_entry.id   ce5f7be26071f462751e056410eaec81
#
_cell.length_a   1.000
_cell.length_b   1.000
_cell.length_c   1.000
_cell.angle_alpha   90.00
_cell.angle_beta   90.00
_cell.angle_gamma   90.00
#
_symmetry.space_group_name_H-M   'P 1'
#
loop_
_entity.id
_entity.type
_entity.pdbx_description
1 polymer ?
#
loop_
_entity_poly.entity_id
_entity_poly.type
_entity_poly.pdbx_seq_one_letter_code
_entity_poly.pdbx_strand_id
1 'polypeptide(L)'
;MLKAMTFSELAQALSARVLSSDCTFNGVSIDSRNIQPGQLFVALAGPRFDGHDYLNDVAAKGAVGALVQREVADSALPQLLVADTRLALGQLGALNRAAFDKPVAAITGSSGKTTVKELLAGVLRTRGPVLATRGNLNNDFGAPLTLLELAPEHTAAVIELGASRIGEIAYTVALTQPHVAIINNAGTAHVGEFGGPEKIVEAKGEILEGLDASGTAVLNLDDKAFETWRVRAAGRKVLTFAVLNAAADFHASHINVDARGCPSFTLHTPQGDEHVQLNLLGNHNVANALAAAAAAHALGVSLFGIATGLGAVQPVKGRTVAQLAGNGMRVIDDTYNANPSSINAAVDLLKGFDGRKVLVLGDIGELGDWAEQGHREVGAYAAGKVDALYAVGTNMAHAVNAFGPGAQHFASQAELIRALTAAEHDKHTTILIKGSRSAVMENVVAALCGSSTEKH
;
A
#
# COMPACT_ATOMS: atom_id res chain seq x y z
N MET A 1 -2.32 -1.99 21.82
CA MET A 1 -3.73 -1.64 22.11
C MET A 1 -3.79 -0.45 23.07
N LEU A 2 -4.87 0.34 23.04
CA LEU A 2 -5.07 1.51 23.93
C LEU A 2 -5.23 1.12 25.38
N LYS A 3 -5.90 -0.02 25.66
CA LYS A 3 -6.04 -0.60 26.98
C LYS A 3 -6.10 -2.12 26.90
N ALA A 4 -5.76 -2.81 28.01
CA ALA A 4 -6.06 -4.22 28.15
C ALA A 4 -7.59 -4.44 28.17
N MET A 5 -8.03 -5.59 27.65
CA MET A 5 -9.43 -6.01 27.62
C MET A 5 -9.61 -7.37 28.26
N THR A 6 -10.84 -7.64 28.75
CA THR A 6 -11.18 -8.96 29.32
C THR A 6 -12.15 -9.71 28.39
N PHE A 7 -12.23 -11.03 28.57
CA PHE A 7 -13.24 -11.84 27.87
C PHE A 7 -14.66 -11.44 28.24
N SER A 8 -14.90 -11.06 29.49
CA SER A 8 -16.21 -10.57 29.93
C SER A 8 -16.63 -9.29 29.19
N GLU A 9 -15.71 -8.31 29.02
CA GLU A 9 -15.98 -7.11 28.21
C GLU A 9 -16.26 -7.48 26.74
N LEU A 10 -15.48 -8.40 26.17
CA LEU A 10 -15.66 -8.83 24.78
C LEU A 10 -16.93 -9.66 24.56
N ALA A 11 -17.30 -10.53 25.51
CA ALA A 11 -18.48 -11.37 25.39
C ALA A 11 -19.74 -10.51 25.15
N GLN A 12 -19.85 -9.38 25.82
CA GLN A 12 -20.93 -8.44 25.61
C GLN A 12 -20.82 -7.74 24.23
N ALA A 13 -19.62 -7.22 23.90
CA ALA A 13 -19.41 -6.45 22.68
C ALA A 13 -19.54 -7.28 21.39
N LEU A 14 -19.14 -8.56 21.44
CA LEU A 14 -19.11 -9.49 20.29
C LEU A 14 -20.29 -10.45 20.26
N SER A 15 -21.23 -10.39 21.24
CA SER A 15 -22.26 -11.41 21.43
C SER A 15 -21.66 -12.82 21.51
N ALA A 16 -20.54 -12.93 22.21
CA ALA A 16 -19.75 -14.15 22.32
C ALA A 16 -20.02 -14.91 23.63
N ARG A 17 -19.62 -16.17 23.67
CA ARG A 17 -19.74 -17.02 24.86
C ARG A 17 -18.37 -17.37 25.42
N VAL A 18 -18.11 -17.05 26.69
CA VAL A 18 -16.94 -17.51 27.43
C VAL A 18 -17.12 -18.99 27.75
N LEU A 19 -16.22 -19.83 27.28
CA LEU A 19 -16.32 -21.31 27.49
C LEU A 19 -15.65 -21.76 28.80
N SER A 20 -14.75 -20.95 29.34
CA SER A 20 -13.96 -21.31 30.54
C SER A 20 -13.80 -20.10 31.47
N SER A 21 -12.59 -19.84 31.97
CA SER A 21 -12.30 -18.68 32.82
C SER A 21 -12.18 -17.39 32.02
N ASP A 22 -12.46 -16.27 32.67
CA ASP A 22 -12.16 -14.94 32.14
C ASP A 22 -10.63 -14.75 32.09
N CYS A 23 -10.16 -14.00 31.11
CA CYS A 23 -8.75 -13.63 31.02
C CYS A 23 -8.60 -12.19 30.52
N THR A 24 -7.46 -11.57 30.86
CA THR A 24 -7.09 -10.22 30.40
C THR A 24 -5.97 -10.34 29.39
N PHE A 25 -6.08 -9.60 28.28
CA PHE A 25 -5.06 -9.55 27.24
C PHE A 25 -4.75 -8.09 26.87
N ASN A 26 -3.53 -7.86 26.39
CA ASN A 26 -3.01 -6.53 26.01
C ASN A 26 -2.54 -6.45 24.56
N GLY A 27 -2.81 -7.46 23.77
CA GLY A 27 -2.49 -7.52 22.34
C GLY A 27 -3.20 -8.69 21.68
N VAL A 28 -3.19 -8.72 20.36
CA VAL A 28 -3.87 -9.73 19.54
C VAL A 28 -2.90 -10.24 18.47
N SER A 29 -2.92 -11.53 18.21
CA SER A 29 -2.19 -12.16 17.12
C SER A 29 -3.05 -13.18 16.38
N ILE A 30 -2.86 -13.28 15.06
CA ILE A 30 -3.40 -14.34 14.21
C ILE A 30 -2.33 -15.33 13.76
N ASP A 31 -1.05 -15.10 14.14
CA ASP A 31 0.09 -15.91 13.74
C ASP A 31 0.63 -16.70 14.95
N SER A 32 0.39 -18.02 14.91
CA SER A 32 0.85 -18.94 15.96
C SER A 32 2.37 -19.01 16.11
N ARG A 33 3.14 -18.57 15.11
CA ARG A 33 4.62 -18.62 15.13
C ARG A 33 5.21 -17.47 15.93
N ASN A 34 4.57 -16.30 15.90
CA ASN A 34 5.09 -15.04 16.43
C ASN A 34 4.27 -14.47 17.60
N ILE A 35 3.36 -15.26 18.19
CA ILE A 35 2.55 -14.79 19.31
C ILE A 35 3.44 -14.46 20.52
N GLN A 36 3.11 -13.38 21.22
CA GLN A 36 3.84 -12.94 22.40
C GLN A 36 3.05 -13.23 23.68
N PRO A 37 3.73 -13.41 24.83
CA PRO A 37 3.07 -13.55 26.12
C PRO A 37 2.09 -12.41 26.39
N GLY A 38 0.91 -12.75 26.92
CA GLY A 38 -0.15 -11.78 27.22
C GLY A 38 -1.07 -11.45 26.06
N GLN A 39 -0.83 -12.01 24.87
CA GLN A 39 -1.71 -11.79 23.71
C GLN A 39 -2.88 -12.77 23.65
N LEU A 40 -3.98 -12.31 23.08
CA LEU A 40 -5.10 -13.11 22.60
C LEU A 40 -4.75 -13.69 21.21
N PHE A 41 -4.94 -14.99 21.05
CA PHE A 41 -4.85 -15.63 19.74
C PHE A 41 -6.21 -15.65 19.05
N VAL A 42 -6.30 -15.22 17.80
CA VAL A 42 -7.52 -15.34 16.99
C VAL A 42 -7.34 -16.51 16.04
N ALA A 43 -8.09 -17.58 16.26
CA ALA A 43 -8.04 -18.81 15.48
C ALA A 43 -8.82 -18.65 14.17
N LEU A 44 -8.14 -18.12 13.14
CA LEU A 44 -8.70 -17.99 11.80
C LEU A 44 -8.65 -19.33 11.06
N ALA A 45 -9.71 -19.67 10.34
CA ALA A 45 -9.75 -20.81 9.44
C ALA A 45 -9.66 -20.34 7.98
N GLY A 46 -8.83 -21.00 7.20
CA GLY A 46 -8.64 -20.75 5.77
C GLY A 46 -8.60 -22.05 4.96
N PRO A 47 -8.53 -21.97 3.62
CA PRO A 47 -8.58 -23.16 2.76
C PRO A 47 -7.42 -24.16 2.96
N ARG A 48 -6.30 -23.71 3.52
CA ARG A 48 -5.06 -24.49 3.65
C ARG A 48 -4.62 -24.71 5.09
N PHE A 49 -5.24 -24.06 6.06
CA PHE A 49 -4.90 -24.14 7.48
C PHE A 49 -6.11 -23.81 8.34
N ASP A 50 -6.11 -24.33 9.58
CA ASP A 50 -7.08 -23.98 10.61
C ASP A 50 -6.33 -23.53 11.88
N GLY A 51 -6.52 -22.29 12.31
CA GLY A 51 -5.91 -21.73 13.50
C GLY A 51 -6.28 -22.47 14.78
N HIS A 52 -7.41 -23.15 14.83
CA HIS A 52 -7.85 -23.94 15.98
C HIS A 52 -6.91 -25.11 16.31
N ASP A 53 -6.18 -25.61 15.31
CA ASP A 53 -5.23 -26.71 15.51
C ASP A 53 -3.95 -26.28 16.28
N TYR A 54 -3.75 -24.98 16.47
CA TYR A 54 -2.55 -24.41 17.09
C TYR A 54 -2.75 -23.89 18.53
N LEU A 55 -3.93 -24.10 19.13
CA LEU A 55 -4.23 -23.55 20.48
C LEU A 55 -3.22 -23.99 21.55
N ASN A 56 -2.79 -25.24 21.51
CA ASN A 56 -1.80 -25.74 22.47
C ASN A 56 -0.41 -25.15 22.22
N ASP A 57 -0.02 -24.93 20.95
CA ASP A 57 1.24 -24.31 20.59
C ASP A 57 1.31 -22.85 21.07
N VAL A 58 0.22 -22.08 20.86
CA VAL A 58 0.18 -20.68 21.31
C VAL A 58 0.08 -20.56 22.82
N ALA A 59 -0.60 -21.50 23.49
CA ALA A 59 -0.60 -21.58 24.96
C ALA A 59 0.82 -21.77 25.52
N ALA A 60 1.60 -22.67 24.91
CA ALA A 60 2.99 -22.90 25.28
C ALA A 60 3.90 -21.67 25.08
N LYS A 61 3.52 -20.75 24.19
CA LYS A 61 4.21 -19.48 23.93
C LYS A 61 3.70 -18.32 24.79
N GLY A 62 2.75 -18.55 25.68
CA GLY A 62 2.25 -17.56 26.63
C GLY A 62 1.03 -16.77 26.17
N ALA A 63 0.29 -17.22 25.14
CA ALA A 63 -1.04 -16.72 24.87
C ALA A 63 -1.91 -16.87 26.12
N VAL A 64 -2.74 -15.87 26.42
CA VAL A 64 -3.60 -15.88 27.62
C VAL A 64 -5.01 -16.34 27.33
N GLY A 65 -5.41 -16.42 26.06
CA GLY A 65 -6.71 -16.90 25.62
C GLY A 65 -6.80 -17.01 24.13
N ALA A 66 -7.87 -17.59 23.64
CA ALA A 66 -8.16 -17.71 22.20
C ALA A 66 -9.60 -17.30 21.86
N LEU A 67 -9.74 -16.59 20.73
CA LEU A 67 -11.01 -16.35 20.06
C LEU A 67 -11.22 -17.47 19.04
N VAL A 68 -12.31 -18.20 19.19
CA VAL A 68 -12.57 -19.43 18.41
C VAL A 68 -13.98 -19.42 17.84
N GLN A 69 -14.21 -20.12 16.72
CA GLN A 69 -15.55 -20.35 16.18
C GLN A 69 -16.07 -21.77 16.42
N ARG A 70 -15.26 -22.62 17.04
CA ARG A 70 -15.61 -23.92 17.61
C ARG A 70 -14.80 -24.19 18.85
N GLU A 71 -15.38 -24.88 19.81
CA GLU A 71 -14.66 -25.30 21.02
C GLU A 71 -13.54 -26.30 20.67
N VAL A 72 -12.38 -26.12 21.31
CA VAL A 72 -11.26 -27.06 21.24
C VAL A 72 -11.09 -27.70 22.62
N ALA A 73 -11.70 -28.85 22.82
CA ALA A 73 -11.83 -29.51 24.11
C ALA A 73 -10.47 -29.91 24.74
N ASP A 74 -9.46 -30.24 23.92
CA ASP A 74 -8.15 -30.67 24.35
C ASP A 74 -7.20 -29.52 24.67
N SER A 75 -7.68 -28.26 24.63
CA SER A 75 -6.86 -27.10 25.01
C SER A 75 -7.26 -26.55 26.37
N ALA A 76 -6.26 -26.33 27.22
CA ALA A 76 -6.42 -25.68 28.52
C ALA A 76 -6.50 -24.13 28.39
N LEU A 77 -6.26 -23.57 27.21
CA LEU A 77 -6.30 -22.13 26.96
C LEU A 77 -7.73 -21.61 27.12
N PRO A 78 -7.97 -20.53 27.87
CA PRO A 78 -9.27 -19.87 27.92
C PRO A 78 -9.79 -19.53 26.50
N GLN A 79 -11.05 -19.86 26.24
CA GLN A 79 -11.65 -19.73 24.91
C GLN A 79 -12.88 -18.82 24.94
N LEU A 80 -12.95 -17.89 24.01
CA LEU A 80 -14.11 -17.06 23.72
C LEU A 80 -14.71 -17.51 22.39
N LEU A 81 -15.92 -18.09 22.45
CA LEU A 81 -16.61 -18.62 21.27
C LEU A 81 -17.43 -17.55 20.58
N VAL A 82 -17.19 -17.38 19.29
CA VAL A 82 -17.91 -16.48 18.39
C VAL A 82 -18.44 -17.23 17.19
N ALA A 83 -19.40 -16.65 16.47
CA ALA A 83 -19.94 -17.24 15.24
C ALA A 83 -18.92 -17.23 14.09
N ASP A 84 -18.10 -16.18 13.99
CA ASP A 84 -17.10 -15.97 12.94
C ASP A 84 -15.90 -15.21 13.53
N THR A 85 -14.73 -15.84 13.55
CA THR A 85 -13.50 -15.28 14.10
C THR A 85 -12.93 -14.14 13.26
N ARG A 86 -13.24 -14.10 11.95
CA ARG A 86 -12.84 -13.03 11.04
C ARG A 86 -13.61 -11.75 11.33
N LEU A 87 -14.94 -11.85 11.44
CA LEU A 87 -15.78 -10.71 11.81
C LEU A 87 -15.47 -10.22 13.22
N ALA A 88 -15.23 -11.13 14.16
CA ALA A 88 -14.85 -10.80 15.52
C ALA A 88 -13.50 -10.07 15.60
N LEU A 89 -12.51 -10.43 14.78
CA LEU A 89 -11.25 -9.69 14.65
C LEU A 89 -11.50 -8.24 14.18
N GLY A 90 -12.38 -8.05 13.20
CA GLY A 90 -12.79 -6.72 12.74
C GLY A 90 -13.44 -5.91 13.87
N GLN A 91 -14.37 -6.50 14.60
CA GLN A 91 -15.03 -5.85 15.74
C GLN A 91 -14.06 -5.48 16.87
N LEU A 92 -13.06 -6.35 17.16
CA LEU A 92 -11.96 -6.03 18.09
C LEU A 92 -11.17 -4.80 17.64
N GLY A 93 -10.80 -4.74 16.36
CA GLY A 93 -10.14 -3.58 15.77
C GLY A 93 -10.98 -2.31 15.92
N ALA A 94 -12.28 -2.39 15.62
CA ALA A 94 -13.22 -1.28 15.77
C ALA A 94 -13.37 -0.81 17.23
N LEU A 95 -13.38 -1.72 18.21
CA LEU A 95 -13.42 -1.37 19.64
C LEU A 95 -12.16 -0.59 20.04
N ASN A 96 -10.99 -1.04 19.64
CA ASN A 96 -9.75 -0.30 19.92
C ASN A 96 -9.73 1.05 19.19
N ARG A 97 -10.22 1.10 17.92
CA ARG A 97 -10.36 2.35 17.15
C ARG A 97 -11.31 3.34 17.81
N ALA A 98 -12.45 2.88 18.31
CA ALA A 98 -13.45 3.73 18.97
C ALA A 98 -12.91 4.41 20.23
N ALA A 99 -11.95 3.80 20.92
CA ALA A 99 -11.26 4.37 22.07
C ALA A 99 -10.15 5.37 21.71
N PHE A 100 -9.80 5.51 20.43
CA PHE A 100 -8.74 6.40 19.93
C PHE A 100 -9.33 7.74 19.52
N ASP A 101 -9.06 8.79 20.28
CA ASP A 101 -9.62 10.15 20.13
C ASP A 101 -8.77 11.07 19.22
N LYS A 102 -7.68 10.57 18.64
CA LYS A 102 -6.78 11.34 17.79
C LYS A 102 -7.13 11.19 16.29
N PRO A 103 -6.63 12.08 15.43
CA PRO A 103 -6.89 12.04 14.00
C PRO A 103 -6.54 10.71 13.32
N VAL A 104 -7.44 10.25 12.45
CA VAL A 104 -7.23 9.06 11.60
C VAL A 104 -7.48 9.45 10.15
N ALA A 105 -6.54 9.15 9.27
CA ALA A 105 -6.71 9.22 7.82
C ALA A 105 -6.78 7.81 7.24
N ALA A 106 -7.63 7.60 6.24
CA ALA A 106 -7.67 6.38 5.44
C ALA A 106 -7.32 6.70 3.99
N ILE A 107 -6.64 5.77 3.32
CA ILE A 107 -6.26 5.93 1.91
C ILE A 107 -6.56 4.68 1.11
N THR A 108 -7.09 4.90 -0.10
CA THR A 108 -7.19 3.87 -1.16
C THR A 108 -6.75 4.42 -2.52
N GLY A 109 -6.70 3.55 -3.51
CA GLY A 109 -6.36 3.85 -4.90
C GLY A 109 -5.81 2.61 -5.61
N SER A 110 -5.72 2.66 -6.90
CA SER A 110 -5.13 1.59 -7.71
C SER A 110 -3.61 1.56 -7.57
N SER A 111 -2.96 2.72 -7.49
CA SER A 111 -1.51 2.87 -7.31
C SER A 111 -1.19 4.00 -6.33
N GLY A 112 0.04 4.01 -5.79
CA GLY A 112 0.54 5.06 -4.92
C GLY A 112 0.05 5.03 -3.46
N LYS A 113 -0.89 4.16 -3.07
CA LYS A 113 -1.43 4.07 -1.70
C LYS A 113 -0.35 4.09 -0.62
N THR A 114 0.59 3.16 -0.71
CA THR A 114 1.66 3.03 0.29
C THR A 114 2.57 4.26 0.31
N THR A 115 2.87 4.84 -0.85
CA THR A 115 3.67 6.06 -0.93
C THR A 115 2.95 7.25 -0.29
N VAL A 116 1.68 7.46 -0.58
CA VAL A 116 0.88 8.53 0.06
C VAL A 116 0.77 8.28 1.56
N LYS A 117 0.56 7.02 1.98
CA LYS A 117 0.56 6.64 3.40
C LYS A 117 1.87 7.02 4.09
N GLU A 118 3.03 6.70 3.51
CA GLU A 118 4.33 7.04 4.09
C GLU A 118 4.59 8.55 4.08
N LEU A 119 4.24 9.24 2.99
CA LEU A 119 4.34 10.70 2.90
C LEU A 119 3.48 11.37 3.97
N LEU A 120 2.21 11.00 4.10
CA LEU A 120 1.32 11.55 5.12
C LEU A 120 1.79 11.22 6.53
N ALA A 121 2.21 9.97 6.77
CA ALA A 121 2.77 9.58 8.07
C ALA A 121 4.05 10.37 8.39
N GLY A 122 4.92 10.61 7.41
CA GLY A 122 6.12 11.45 7.55
C GLY A 122 5.78 12.89 7.95
N VAL A 123 4.76 13.47 7.30
CA VAL A 123 4.26 14.81 7.65
C VAL A 123 3.69 14.83 9.07
N LEU A 124 2.83 13.86 9.43
CA LEU A 124 2.21 13.81 10.75
C LEU A 124 3.21 13.54 11.88
N ARG A 125 4.31 12.81 11.62
CA ARG A 125 5.41 12.57 12.57
C ARG A 125 6.13 13.86 13.00
N THR A 126 6.00 14.96 12.27
CA THR A 126 6.46 16.27 12.74
C THR A 126 5.76 16.75 14.02
N ARG A 127 4.61 16.12 14.36
CA ARG A 127 3.77 16.44 15.53
C ARG A 127 3.81 15.36 16.62
N GLY A 128 4.42 14.21 16.37
CA GLY A 128 4.54 13.12 17.32
C GLY A 128 4.44 11.72 16.69
N PRO A 129 4.43 10.66 17.48
CA PRO A 129 4.36 9.29 16.99
C PRO A 129 3.07 9.02 16.18
N VAL A 130 3.22 8.33 15.04
CA VAL A 130 2.11 8.02 14.12
C VAL A 130 2.07 6.53 13.85
N LEU A 131 0.90 5.93 14.02
CA LEU A 131 0.63 4.60 13.51
C LEU A 131 0.38 4.67 12.00
N ALA A 132 1.06 3.85 11.22
CA ALA A 132 0.79 3.66 9.80
C ALA A 132 0.71 2.17 9.47
N THR A 133 -0.19 1.79 8.55
CA THR A 133 -0.30 0.41 8.08
C THR A 133 1.06 -0.15 7.69
N ARG A 134 1.46 -1.27 8.27
CA ARG A 134 2.73 -1.94 7.96
C ARG A 134 2.57 -2.88 6.77
N GLY A 135 3.55 -2.87 5.86
CA GLY A 135 3.58 -3.77 4.71
C GLY A 135 2.31 -3.67 3.87
N ASN A 136 1.63 -4.80 3.68
CA ASN A 136 0.36 -4.93 2.95
C ASN A 136 -0.83 -5.31 3.86
N LEU A 137 -0.80 -4.96 5.14
CA LEU A 137 -1.89 -5.21 6.10
C LEU A 137 -3.08 -4.27 5.84
N ASN A 138 -3.59 -4.26 4.61
CA ASN A 138 -4.59 -3.33 4.10
C ASN A 138 -5.91 -3.98 3.69
N ASN A 139 -6.07 -5.28 3.91
CA ASN A 139 -7.29 -6.06 3.62
C ASN A 139 -8.14 -6.24 4.90
N ASP A 140 -9.16 -7.09 4.81
CA ASP A 140 -10.11 -7.40 5.88
C ASP A 140 -9.51 -8.04 7.16
N PHE A 141 -8.29 -8.56 7.10
CA PHE A 141 -7.50 -8.97 8.28
C PHE A 141 -6.50 -7.91 8.71
N GLY A 142 -5.82 -7.31 7.74
CA GLY A 142 -4.73 -6.40 7.97
C GLY A 142 -5.17 -5.06 8.56
N ALA A 143 -6.30 -4.52 8.11
CA ALA A 143 -6.84 -3.28 8.65
C ALA A 143 -7.24 -3.44 10.14
N PRO A 144 -8.00 -4.48 10.56
CA PRO A 144 -8.23 -4.74 11.98
C PRO A 144 -6.96 -4.90 12.81
N LEU A 145 -5.97 -5.66 12.32
CA LEU A 145 -4.69 -5.83 13.03
C LEU A 145 -3.96 -4.50 13.20
N THR A 146 -3.96 -3.65 12.18
CA THR A 146 -3.40 -2.29 12.27
C THR A 146 -4.16 -1.45 13.30
N LEU A 147 -5.50 -1.50 13.32
CA LEU A 147 -6.29 -0.78 14.32
C LEU A 147 -6.03 -1.26 15.74
N LEU A 148 -5.73 -2.54 15.94
CA LEU A 148 -5.36 -3.10 17.25
C LEU A 148 -3.98 -2.65 17.73
N GLU A 149 -3.12 -2.12 16.86
CA GLU A 149 -1.83 -1.52 17.23
C GLU A 149 -1.96 -0.07 17.71
N LEU A 150 -3.13 0.58 17.59
CA LEU A 150 -3.35 1.90 18.18
C LEU A 150 -3.04 1.87 19.67
N ALA A 151 -2.22 2.80 20.13
CA ALA A 151 -1.71 2.89 21.48
C ALA A 151 -1.71 4.34 21.99
N PRO A 152 -1.65 4.58 23.29
CA PRO A 152 -1.77 5.93 23.87
C PRO A 152 -0.71 6.93 23.39
N GLU A 153 0.46 6.47 22.99
CA GLU A 153 1.55 7.31 22.49
C GLU A 153 1.28 7.88 21.08
N HIS A 154 0.40 7.26 20.29
CA HIS A 154 0.13 7.73 18.94
C HIS A 154 -0.65 9.05 18.95
N THR A 155 -0.19 10.03 18.17
CA THR A 155 -0.84 11.32 17.98
C THR A 155 -1.74 11.35 16.74
N ALA A 156 -1.60 10.39 15.85
CA ALA A 156 -2.41 10.20 14.64
C ALA A 156 -2.27 8.77 14.10
N ALA A 157 -3.14 8.39 13.16
CA ALA A 157 -3.00 7.15 12.40
C ALA A 157 -3.28 7.35 10.91
N VAL A 158 -2.57 6.57 10.07
CA VAL A 158 -2.76 6.52 8.61
C VAL A 158 -2.99 5.07 8.18
N ILE A 159 -4.21 4.77 7.76
CA ILE A 159 -4.67 3.41 7.48
C ILE A 159 -4.81 3.24 5.96
N GLU A 160 -4.02 2.34 5.38
CA GLU A 160 -4.13 1.96 3.98
C GLU A 160 -5.22 0.91 3.82
N LEU A 161 -6.17 1.13 2.90
CA LEU A 161 -7.29 0.23 2.59
C LEU A 161 -7.20 -0.25 1.15
N GLY A 162 -6.94 -1.54 0.99
CA GLY A 162 -6.92 -2.25 -0.28
C GLY A 162 -8.19 -3.03 -0.52
N ALA A 163 -8.46 -3.36 -1.79
CA ALA A 163 -9.54 -4.25 -2.17
C ALA A 163 -9.29 -4.90 -3.52
N SER A 164 -9.82 -6.10 -3.68
CA SER A 164 -9.96 -6.86 -4.91
C SER A 164 -11.42 -6.98 -5.37
N ARG A 165 -12.39 -6.66 -4.49
CA ARG A 165 -13.83 -6.74 -4.75
C ARG A 165 -14.57 -5.57 -4.14
N ILE A 166 -15.75 -5.29 -4.69
CA ILE A 166 -16.74 -4.37 -4.11
C ILE A 166 -17.15 -4.88 -2.73
N GLY A 167 -17.32 -3.97 -1.76
CA GLY A 167 -17.70 -4.25 -0.37
C GLY A 167 -16.51 -4.41 0.58
N GLU A 168 -15.30 -4.68 0.10
CA GLU A 168 -14.13 -4.87 0.97
C GLU A 168 -13.67 -3.56 1.60
N ILE A 169 -13.67 -2.45 0.86
CA ILE A 169 -13.34 -1.13 1.42
C ILE A 169 -14.48 -0.64 2.30
N ALA A 170 -15.75 -0.85 1.91
CA ALA A 170 -16.89 -0.51 2.76
C ALA A 170 -16.77 -1.16 4.14
N TYR A 171 -16.42 -2.46 4.18
CA TYR A 171 -16.18 -3.16 5.44
C TYR A 171 -15.03 -2.56 6.24
N THR A 172 -13.85 -2.40 5.64
CA THR A 172 -12.65 -1.94 6.36
C THR A 172 -12.74 -0.47 6.77
N VAL A 173 -13.38 0.39 5.96
CA VAL A 173 -13.57 1.79 6.32
C VAL A 173 -14.60 1.99 7.43
N ALA A 174 -15.63 1.12 7.49
CA ALA A 174 -16.59 1.14 8.60
C ALA A 174 -15.92 0.85 9.95
N LEU A 175 -14.89 -0.03 9.97
CA LEU A 175 -14.07 -0.27 11.15
C LEU A 175 -13.12 0.90 11.47
N THR A 176 -12.59 1.54 10.42
CA THR A 176 -11.56 2.59 10.52
C THR A 176 -12.14 3.93 10.96
N GLN A 177 -13.34 4.29 10.51
CA GLN A 177 -14.01 5.57 10.79
C GLN A 177 -13.05 6.77 10.71
N PRO A 178 -12.50 7.07 9.51
CA PRO A 178 -11.49 8.10 9.36
C PRO A 178 -12.10 9.50 9.43
N HIS A 179 -11.30 10.49 9.84
CA HIS A 179 -11.62 11.92 9.73
C HIS A 179 -11.29 12.47 8.34
N VAL A 180 -10.33 11.83 7.65
CA VAL A 180 -9.93 12.16 6.28
C VAL A 180 -9.87 10.89 5.46
N ALA A 181 -10.55 10.86 4.30
CA ALA A 181 -10.49 9.76 3.34
C ALA A 181 -9.87 10.24 2.02
N ILE A 182 -8.87 9.51 1.54
CA ILE A 182 -8.10 9.84 0.35
C ILE A 182 -8.37 8.81 -0.74
N ILE A 183 -8.78 9.26 -1.93
CA ILE A 183 -8.79 8.44 -3.14
C ILE A 183 -7.69 8.95 -4.07
N ASN A 184 -6.59 8.19 -4.16
CA ASN A 184 -5.43 8.62 -4.93
C ASN A 184 -5.71 8.56 -6.44
N ASN A 185 -6.24 7.45 -6.93
CA ASN A 185 -6.58 7.24 -8.33
C ASN A 185 -7.40 5.96 -8.57
N ALA A 186 -8.03 5.87 -9.76
CA ALA A 186 -8.61 4.66 -10.31
C ALA A 186 -7.89 4.27 -11.61
N GLY A 187 -6.87 3.42 -11.49
CA GLY A 187 -6.21 2.78 -12.63
C GLY A 187 -6.79 1.40 -12.91
N THR A 188 -6.00 0.55 -13.56
CA THR A 188 -6.39 -0.81 -13.98
C THR A 188 -5.91 -1.91 -13.03
N ALA A 189 -5.47 -1.57 -11.81
CA ALA A 189 -5.05 -2.55 -10.82
C ALA A 189 -6.23 -3.45 -10.41
N HIS A 190 -6.03 -4.77 -10.39
CA HIS A 190 -7.05 -5.79 -10.08
C HIS A 190 -8.27 -5.79 -11.03
N VAL A 191 -8.13 -5.24 -12.25
CA VAL A 191 -9.25 -5.10 -13.18
C VAL A 191 -9.96 -6.42 -13.48
N GLY A 192 -9.21 -7.52 -13.54
CA GLY A 192 -9.75 -8.87 -13.73
C GLY A 192 -10.58 -9.35 -12.54
N GLU A 193 -10.17 -9.03 -11.32
CA GLU A 193 -10.87 -9.42 -10.09
C GLU A 193 -12.13 -8.58 -9.88
N PHE A 194 -12.07 -7.28 -10.17
CA PHE A 194 -13.22 -6.38 -10.10
C PHE A 194 -14.23 -6.63 -11.24
N GLY A 195 -13.77 -7.12 -12.40
CA GLY A 195 -14.61 -7.33 -13.58
C GLY A 195 -14.92 -6.04 -14.36
N GLY A 196 -14.02 -5.05 -14.31
CA GLY A 196 -14.06 -3.85 -15.13
C GLY A 196 -13.63 -2.56 -14.41
N PRO A 197 -13.25 -1.52 -15.18
CA PRO A 197 -12.78 -0.25 -14.62
C PRO A 197 -13.84 0.49 -13.79
N GLU A 198 -15.12 0.43 -14.18
CA GLU A 198 -16.22 1.09 -13.48
C GLU A 198 -16.39 0.53 -12.07
N LYS A 199 -16.18 -0.77 -11.90
CA LYS A 199 -16.24 -1.43 -10.58
C LYS A 199 -15.06 -1.07 -9.69
N ILE A 200 -13.90 -0.76 -10.28
CA ILE A 200 -12.76 -0.20 -9.53
C ILE A 200 -13.13 1.18 -8.97
N VAL A 201 -13.74 2.04 -9.80
CA VAL A 201 -14.21 3.38 -9.38
C VAL A 201 -15.24 3.26 -8.25
N GLU A 202 -16.20 2.34 -8.38
CA GLU A 202 -17.22 2.06 -7.37
C GLU A 202 -16.58 1.62 -6.05
N ALA A 203 -15.71 0.60 -6.09
CA ALA A 203 -15.06 0.04 -4.91
C ALA A 203 -14.15 1.07 -4.21
N LYS A 204 -13.36 1.87 -4.95
CA LYS A 204 -12.53 2.91 -4.33
C LYS A 204 -13.39 4.00 -3.69
N GLY A 205 -14.54 4.33 -4.28
CA GLY A 205 -15.50 5.27 -3.71
C GLY A 205 -16.10 4.86 -2.38
N GLU A 206 -16.10 3.56 -2.03
CA GLU A 206 -16.61 3.06 -0.74
C GLU A 206 -15.89 3.68 0.47
N ILE A 207 -14.64 4.12 0.32
CA ILE A 207 -13.88 4.75 1.41
C ILE A 207 -14.58 6.01 1.96
N LEU A 208 -15.37 6.68 1.12
CA LEU A 208 -16.11 7.88 1.49
C LEU A 208 -17.27 7.60 2.46
N GLU A 209 -17.75 6.36 2.53
CA GLU A 209 -18.83 5.94 3.42
C GLU A 209 -18.39 5.92 4.90
N GLY A 210 -17.11 5.80 5.16
CA GLY A 210 -16.55 5.87 6.51
C GLY A 210 -16.42 7.29 7.08
N LEU A 211 -16.63 8.33 6.26
CA LEU A 211 -16.59 9.72 6.72
C LEU A 211 -17.91 10.11 7.37
N ASP A 212 -17.84 10.74 8.53
CA ASP A 212 -18.98 11.45 9.11
C ASP A 212 -19.25 12.80 8.39
N ALA A 213 -20.25 13.55 8.85
CA ALA A 213 -20.61 14.83 8.25
C ALA A 213 -19.50 15.90 8.37
N SER A 214 -18.61 15.79 9.34
CA SER A 214 -17.47 16.70 9.55
C SER A 214 -16.21 16.26 8.83
N GLY A 215 -16.21 15.06 8.27
CA GLY A 215 -15.07 14.45 7.60
C GLY A 215 -14.70 15.15 6.29
N THR A 216 -13.46 14.97 5.87
CA THR A 216 -12.91 15.54 4.64
C THR A 216 -12.56 14.46 3.63
N ALA A 217 -13.08 14.57 2.41
CA ALA A 217 -12.68 13.78 1.25
C ALA A 217 -11.53 14.49 0.52
N VAL A 218 -10.44 13.76 0.23
CA VAL A 218 -9.31 14.24 -0.59
C VAL A 218 -9.34 13.50 -1.92
N LEU A 219 -9.61 14.21 -3.00
CA LEU A 219 -9.91 13.65 -4.32
C LEU A 219 -8.97 14.20 -5.40
N ASN A 220 -8.55 13.32 -6.31
CA ASN A 220 -7.70 13.67 -7.45
C ASN A 220 -8.54 14.32 -8.57
N LEU A 221 -8.33 15.60 -8.82
CA LEU A 221 -9.03 16.36 -9.87
C LEU A 221 -8.57 15.98 -11.30
N ASP A 222 -7.38 15.38 -11.45
CA ASP A 222 -6.89 14.85 -12.72
C ASP A 222 -7.48 13.47 -13.06
N ASP A 223 -8.15 12.80 -12.13
CA ASP A 223 -8.72 11.47 -12.35
C ASP A 223 -10.08 11.56 -13.05
N LYS A 224 -10.29 10.71 -14.06
CA LYS A 224 -11.54 10.65 -14.83
C LYS A 224 -12.77 10.33 -13.95
N ALA A 225 -12.56 9.65 -12.83
CA ALA A 225 -13.62 9.30 -11.88
C ALA A 225 -13.91 10.41 -10.86
N PHE A 226 -13.22 11.55 -10.91
CA PHE A 226 -13.36 12.65 -9.95
C PHE A 226 -14.83 13.03 -9.69
N GLU A 227 -15.62 13.29 -10.73
CA GLU A 227 -17.02 13.69 -10.58
C GLU A 227 -17.87 12.61 -9.88
N THR A 228 -17.63 11.34 -10.16
CA THR A 228 -18.31 10.23 -9.51
C THR A 228 -18.06 10.26 -8.00
N TRP A 229 -16.81 10.44 -7.59
CA TRP A 229 -16.45 10.49 -6.17
C TRP A 229 -16.88 11.78 -5.49
N ARG A 230 -16.84 12.92 -6.20
CA ARG A 230 -17.33 14.20 -5.70
C ARG A 230 -18.83 14.14 -5.36
N VAL A 231 -19.62 13.52 -6.23
CA VAL A 231 -21.05 13.30 -5.97
C VAL A 231 -21.25 12.35 -4.77
N ARG A 232 -20.46 11.27 -4.68
CA ARG A 232 -20.54 10.33 -3.54
C ARG A 232 -20.09 10.95 -2.22
N ALA A 233 -19.19 11.94 -2.26
CA ALA A 233 -18.76 12.71 -1.09
C ALA A 233 -19.78 13.80 -0.66
N ALA A 234 -20.95 13.89 -1.31
CA ALA A 234 -21.93 14.96 -1.09
C ALA A 234 -22.22 15.21 0.41
N GLY A 235 -22.27 16.50 0.77
CA GLY A 235 -22.48 16.94 2.16
C GLY A 235 -21.23 16.96 3.05
N ARG A 236 -20.08 16.49 2.55
CA ARG A 236 -18.78 16.52 3.24
C ARG A 236 -17.87 17.57 2.62
N LYS A 237 -16.87 18.01 3.37
CA LYS A 237 -15.81 18.85 2.82
C LYS A 237 -15.00 18.05 1.79
N VAL A 238 -14.77 18.64 0.61
CA VAL A 238 -13.90 18.09 -0.42
C VAL A 238 -12.69 18.99 -0.57
N LEU A 239 -11.51 18.42 -0.53
CA LEU A 239 -10.25 19.03 -0.95
C LEU A 239 -9.75 18.31 -2.20
N THR A 240 -9.33 19.08 -3.18
CA THR A 240 -8.85 18.57 -4.46
C THR A 240 -7.35 18.67 -4.57
N PHE A 241 -6.72 17.70 -5.23
CA PHE A 241 -5.33 17.79 -5.65
C PHE A 241 -5.18 17.42 -7.12
N ALA A 242 -4.21 18.02 -7.79
CA ALA A 242 -3.90 17.76 -9.18
C ALA A 242 -2.48 18.19 -9.54
N VAL A 243 -1.87 17.54 -10.53
CA VAL A 243 -0.61 17.96 -11.16
C VAL A 243 -0.88 18.76 -12.42
N LEU A 244 -1.90 18.37 -13.19
CA LEU A 244 -2.20 18.94 -14.50
C LEU A 244 -3.19 20.10 -14.42
N ASN A 245 -4.01 20.17 -13.38
CA ASN A 245 -5.07 21.14 -13.24
C ASN A 245 -4.81 22.11 -12.06
N ALA A 246 -4.39 23.32 -12.39
CA ALA A 246 -4.10 24.36 -11.39
C ALA A 246 -5.36 24.91 -10.67
N ALA A 247 -6.56 24.47 -11.03
CA ALA A 247 -7.78 24.81 -10.30
C ALA A 247 -7.98 23.96 -9.04
N ALA A 248 -7.15 22.92 -8.81
CA ALA A 248 -7.18 22.14 -7.60
C ALA A 248 -6.73 22.97 -6.39
N ASP A 249 -7.29 22.68 -5.21
CA ASP A 249 -6.87 23.32 -3.94
C ASP A 249 -5.38 23.09 -3.64
N PHE A 250 -4.88 21.90 -4.02
CA PHE A 250 -3.46 21.51 -3.90
C PHE A 250 -2.92 21.17 -5.29
N HIS A 251 -2.00 21.98 -5.78
CA HIS A 251 -1.37 21.74 -7.08
C HIS A 251 0.12 22.08 -7.05
N ALA A 252 0.84 21.68 -8.09
CA ALA A 252 2.27 21.89 -8.22
C ALA A 252 2.61 22.75 -9.43
N SER A 253 3.62 23.61 -9.29
CA SER A 253 4.27 24.30 -10.41
C SER A 253 5.78 24.19 -10.30
N HIS A 254 6.51 24.62 -11.34
CA HIS A 254 7.98 24.61 -11.37
C HIS A 254 8.56 23.24 -10.99
N ILE A 255 7.97 22.16 -11.53
CA ILE A 255 8.44 20.80 -11.29
C ILE A 255 9.77 20.60 -12.01
N ASN A 256 10.82 20.34 -11.24
CA ASN A 256 12.16 20.02 -11.71
C ASN A 256 12.62 18.68 -11.15
N VAL A 257 13.41 17.94 -11.91
CA VAL A 257 13.95 16.64 -11.49
C VAL A 257 15.47 16.77 -11.37
N ASP A 258 16.01 16.37 -10.22
CA ASP A 258 17.45 16.38 -10.00
C ASP A 258 18.15 15.17 -10.68
N ALA A 259 19.48 15.14 -10.68
CA ALA A 259 20.29 14.07 -11.29
C ALA A 259 20.02 12.66 -10.69
N ARG A 260 19.43 12.59 -9.50
CA ARG A 260 19.00 11.32 -8.88
C ARG A 260 17.67 10.83 -9.42
N GLY A 261 16.88 11.70 -10.06
CA GLY A 261 15.50 11.42 -10.51
C GLY A 261 14.44 11.86 -9.50
N CYS A 262 14.81 12.65 -8.48
CA CYS A 262 13.91 13.12 -7.44
C CYS A 262 13.33 14.49 -7.82
N PRO A 263 11.98 14.67 -7.77
CA PRO A 263 11.35 15.93 -8.12
C PRO A 263 11.42 16.96 -6.99
N SER A 264 11.58 18.22 -7.39
CA SER A 264 11.27 19.41 -6.58
C SER A 264 10.19 20.23 -7.25
N PHE A 265 9.38 20.94 -6.49
CA PHE A 265 8.28 21.73 -7.02
C PHE A 265 7.83 22.82 -6.03
N THR A 266 7.09 23.79 -6.54
CA THR A 266 6.33 24.70 -5.70
C THR A 266 4.98 24.06 -5.40
N LEU A 267 4.72 23.78 -4.13
CA LEU A 267 3.43 23.33 -3.61
C LEU A 267 2.51 24.53 -3.40
N HIS A 268 1.40 24.61 -4.10
CA HIS A 268 0.34 25.61 -3.89
C HIS A 268 -0.76 25.01 -3.02
N THR A 269 -1.19 25.77 -2.01
CA THR A 269 -2.22 25.37 -1.06
C THR A 269 -3.15 26.55 -0.71
N PRO A 270 -4.31 26.32 -0.09
CA PRO A 270 -5.16 27.41 0.43
C PRO A 270 -4.48 28.30 1.50
N GLN A 271 -3.33 27.86 2.08
CA GLN A 271 -2.57 28.61 3.07
C GLN A 271 -1.39 29.38 2.49
N GLY A 272 -1.13 29.24 1.19
CA GLY A 272 0.01 29.82 0.49
C GLY A 272 0.87 28.79 -0.18
N ASP A 273 2.05 29.20 -0.60
CA ASP A 273 2.99 28.41 -1.40
C ASP A 273 4.23 28.03 -0.60
N GLU A 274 4.78 26.85 -0.87
CA GLU A 274 6.03 26.39 -0.24
C GLU A 274 6.84 25.55 -1.23
N HIS A 275 8.16 25.61 -1.14
CA HIS A 275 9.04 24.76 -1.92
C HIS A 275 9.17 23.37 -1.29
N VAL A 276 9.02 22.32 -2.10
CA VAL A 276 9.17 20.92 -1.68
C VAL A 276 10.22 20.23 -2.53
N GLN A 277 11.19 19.59 -1.89
CA GLN A 277 12.13 18.64 -2.51
C GLN A 277 11.82 17.25 -1.98
N LEU A 278 11.47 16.31 -2.86
CA LEU A 278 11.26 14.91 -2.46
C LEU A 278 12.57 14.11 -2.53
N ASN A 279 12.65 13.04 -1.72
CA ASN A 279 13.69 12.02 -1.83
C ASN A 279 13.18 10.75 -2.55
N LEU A 280 12.00 10.82 -3.15
CA LEU A 280 11.35 9.75 -3.89
C LEU A 280 11.53 10.00 -5.39
N LEU A 281 11.87 8.96 -6.16
CA LEU A 281 12.11 9.08 -7.59
C LEU A 281 10.79 9.16 -8.38
N GLY A 282 10.80 10.01 -9.40
CA GLY A 282 9.75 10.07 -10.42
C GLY A 282 8.66 11.09 -10.17
N ASN A 283 8.24 11.73 -11.26
CA ASN A 283 7.23 12.80 -11.25
C ASN A 283 5.85 12.35 -10.73
N HIS A 284 5.53 11.06 -10.83
CA HIS A 284 4.29 10.53 -10.26
C HIS A 284 4.21 10.72 -8.73
N ASN A 285 5.35 10.86 -8.06
CA ASN A 285 5.39 11.16 -6.63
C ASN A 285 5.02 12.60 -6.29
N VAL A 286 4.99 13.51 -7.25
CA VAL A 286 4.41 14.84 -7.05
C VAL A 286 2.91 14.71 -6.74
N ALA A 287 2.15 13.94 -7.51
CA ALA A 287 0.73 13.69 -7.23
C ALA A 287 0.52 13.04 -5.85
N ASN A 288 1.36 12.04 -5.51
CA ASN A 288 1.31 11.38 -4.19
C ASN A 288 1.59 12.39 -3.05
N ALA A 289 2.53 13.31 -3.24
CA ALA A 289 2.85 14.37 -2.27
C ALA A 289 1.71 15.37 -2.11
N LEU A 290 1.05 15.75 -3.22
CA LEU A 290 -0.11 16.64 -3.19
C LEU A 290 -1.29 16.01 -2.43
N ALA A 291 -1.57 14.73 -2.65
CA ALA A 291 -2.59 13.99 -1.89
C ALA A 291 -2.28 13.96 -0.39
N ALA A 292 -1.03 13.68 -0.02
CA ALA A 292 -0.59 13.70 1.37
C ALA A 292 -0.66 15.10 1.99
N ALA A 293 -0.27 16.15 1.22
CA ALA A 293 -0.35 17.54 1.67
C ALA A 293 -1.79 17.97 1.94
N ALA A 294 -2.73 17.63 1.05
CA ALA A 294 -4.15 17.95 1.22
C ALA A 294 -4.74 17.27 2.47
N ALA A 295 -4.40 16.00 2.69
CA ALA A 295 -4.84 15.27 3.88
C ALA A 295 -4.22 15.83 5.17
N ALA A 296 -2.93 16.15 5.16
CA ALA A 296 -2.24 16.74 6.32
C ALA A 296 -2.80 18.13 6.66
N HIS A 297 -3.11 18.94 5.65
CA HIS A 297 -3.79 20.23 5.82
C HIS A 297 -5.16 20.04 6.47
N ALA A 298 -5.96 19.07 6.01
CA ALA A 298 -7.26 18.75 6.60
C ALA A 298 -7.14 18.35 8.09
N LEU A 299 -6.00 17.73 8.47
CA LEU A 299 -5.67 17.37 9.86
C LEU A 299 -4.97 18.50 10.64
N GLY A 300 -4.93 19.71 10.08
CA GLY A 300 -4.43 20.91 10.78
C GLY A 300 -2.91 21.01 10.86
N VAL A 301 -2.15 20.36 9.99
CA VAL A 301 -0.69 20.53 9.89
C VAL A 301 -0.40 21.86 9.17
N SER A 302 0.55 22.63 9.68
CA SER A 302 1.00 23.89 9.04
C SER A 302 1.70 23.61 7.71
N LEU A 303 1.67 24.59 6.80
CA LEU A 303 2.33 24.49 5.49
C LEU A 303 3.83 24.16 5.62
N PHE A 304 4.53 24.80 6.54
CA PHE A 304 5.93 24.48 6.84
C PHE A 304 6.13 23.04 7.31
N GLY A 305 5.24 22.54 8.19
CA GLY A 305 5.25 21.14 8.65
C GLY A 305 4.99 20.15 7.52
N ILE A 306 4.09 20.50 6.60
CA ILE A 306 3.81 19.70 5.40
C ILE A 306 5.07 19.61 4.53
N ALA A 307 5.67 20.73 4.13
CA ALA A 307 6.84 20.73 3.26
C ALA A 307 8.04 20.00 3.91
N THR A 308 8.30 20.24 5.18
CA THR A 308 9.36 19.58 5.96
C THR A 308 9.15 18.06 6.01
N GLY A 309 7.93 17.64 6.34
CA GLY A 309 7.60 16.21 6.46
C GLY A 309 7.69 15.47 5.13
N LEU A 310 7.20 16.06 4.04
CA LEU A 310 7.30 15.49 2.69
C LEU A 310 8.76 15.28 2.27
N GLY A 311 9.64 16.27 2.52
CA GLY A 311 11.06 16.20 2.18
C GLY A 311 11.87 15.21 3.04
N ALA A 312 11.35 14.80 4.19
CA ALA A 312 12.04 13.87 5.10
C ALA A 312 11.81 12.39 4.74
N VAL A 313 10.78 12.07 3.97
CA VAL A 313 10.39 10.69 3.68
C VAL A 313 11.44 10.01 2.81
N GLN A 314 11.82 8.79 3.22
CA GLN A 314 12.77 7.94 2.50
C GLN A 314 12.01 6.87 1.67
N PRO A 315 12.61 6.39 0.58
CA PRO A 315 12.01 5.34 -0.25
C PRO A 315 11.76 4.04 0.54
N VAL A 316 10.64 3.38 0.26
CA VAL A 316 10.33 2.05 0.79
C VAL A 316 10.93 0.98 -0.15
N LYS A 317 11.54 -0.06 0.42
CA LYS A 317 12.14 -1.16 -0.34
C LYS A 317 11.15 -1.72 -1.38
N GLY A 318 11.65 -1.94 -2.60
CA GLY A 318 10.84 -2.44 -3.72
C GLY A 318 9.89 -1.40 -4.34
N ARG A 319 10.00 -0.12 -3.93
CA ARG A 319 9.18 0.98 -4.46
C ARG A 319 10.07 2.09 -5.00
N THR A 320 10.55 1.88 -6.20
CA THR A 320 11.37 2.84 -6.97
C THR A 320 12.62 3.27 -6.20
N VAL A 321 13.38 2.31 -5.67
CA VAL A 321 14.63 2.55 -4.93
C VAL A 321 15.82 2.42 -5.85
N ALA A 322 16.63 3.48 -5.99
CA ALA A 322 17.86 3.44 -6.77
C ALA A 322 19.03 2.92 -5.94
N GLN A 323 19.81 2.02 -6.55
CA GLN A 323 21.07 1.48 -6.02
C GLN A 323 22.13 1.50 -7.12
N LEU A 324 23.40 1.45 -6.73
CA LEU A 324 24.51 1.30 -7.67
C LEU A 324 25.03 -0.14 -7.60
N ALA A 325 25.12 -0.79 -8.74
CA ALA A 325 25.82 -2.07 -8.88
C ALA A 325 27.34 -1.85 -8.82
N GLY A 326 28.11 -2.94 -8.67
CA GLY A 326 29.57 -2.87 -8.51
C GLY A 326 30.33 -2.24 -9.68
N ASN A 327 29.73 -2.24 -10.90
CA ASN A 327 30.26 -1.57 -12.09
C ASN A 327 29.82 -0.10 -12.24
N GLY A 328 29.11 0.45 -11.24
CA GLY A 328 28.59 1.82 -11.25
C GLY A 328 27.26 2.02 -11.98
N MET A 329 26.69 0.95 -12.58
CA MET A 329 25.38 0.94 -13.20
C MET A 329 24.28 1.27 -12.16
N ARG A 330 23.30 2.08 -12.56
CA ARG A 330 22.12 2.36 -11.71
C ARG A 330 21.08 1.26 -11.87
N VAL A 331 20.66 0.68 -10.77
CA VAL A 331 19.55 -0.28 -10.70
C VAL A 331 18.42 0.33 -9.90
N ILE A 332 17.23 0.41 -10.48
CA ILE A 332 16.03 0.91 -9.81
C ILE A 332 15.15 -0.29 -9.45
N ASP A 333 15.03 -0.55 -8.16
CA ASP A 333 14.17 -1.58 -7.58
C ASP A 333 12.74 -1.05 -7.43
N ASP A 334 11.84 -1.52 -8.32
CA ASP A 334 10.40 -1.26 -8.25
C ASP A 334 9.61 -2.58 -8.28
N THR A 335 10.11 -3.58 -7.55
CA THR A 335 9.72 -4.99 -7.65
C THR A 335 8.55 -5.39 -6.75
N TYR A 336 8.04 -4.50 -5.90
CA TYR A 336 7.00 -4.85 -4.93
C TYR A 336 5.70 -5.35 -5.58
N ASN A 337 5.20 -4.64 -6.59
CA ASN A 337 4.02 -5.02 -7.38
C ASN A 337 3.99 -4.26 -8.71
N ALA A 338 3.17 -4.73 -9.65
CA ALA A 338 2.98 -4.11 -10.96
C ALA A 338 1.52 -4.11 -11.40
N ASN A 339 1.13 -3.03 -12.05
CA ASN A 339 -0.05 -2.93 -12.90
C ASN A 339 0.30 -2.06 -14.12
N PRO A 340 -0.50 -2.04 -15.20
CA PRO A 340 -0.15 -1.31 -16.41
C PRO A 340 0.17 0.17 -16.18
N SER A 341 -0.63 0.89 -15.39
CA SER A 341 -0.40 2.32 -15.12
C SER A 341 0.88 2.57 -14.32
N SER A 342 1.23 1.69 -13.37
CA SER A 342 2.48 1.81 -12.61
C SER A 342 3.71 1.47 -13.43
N ILE A 343 3.60 0.57 -14.42
CA ILE A 343 4.68 0.30 -15.38
C ILE A 343 4.88 1.51 -16.30
N ASN A 344 3.81 2.13 -16.79
CA ASN A 344 3.92 3.35 -17.58
C ASN A 344 4.64 4.47 -16.84
N ALA A 345 4.31 4.68 -15.55
CA ALA A 345 5.02 5.64 -14.70
C ALA A 345 6.52 5.28 -14.52
N ALA A 346 6.84 4.00 -14.41
CA ALA A 346 8.22 3.51 -14.34
C ALA A 346 8.98 3.74 -15.66
N VAL A 347 8.33 3.56 -16.81
CA VAL A 347 8.88 3.88 -18.14
C VAL A 347 9.16 5.38 -18.26
N ASP A 348 8.23 6.23 -17.82
CA ASP A 348 8.42 7.70 -17.86
C ASP A 348 9.55 8.17 -16.94
N LEU A 349 9.69 7.54 -15.76
CA LEU A 349 10.84 7.76 -14.90
C LEU A 349 12.15 7.35 -15.61
N LEU A 350 12.20 6.14 -16.15
CA LEU A 350 13.40 5.60 -16.79
C LEU A 350 13.81 6.45 -18.01
N LYS A 351 12.84 6.92 -18.79
CA LYS A 351 13.06 7.85 -19.91
C LYS A 351 13.79 9.13 -19.49
N GLY A 352 13.62 9.60 -18.28
CA GLY A 352 14.20 10.83 -17.76
C GLY A 352 15.70 10.75 -17.44
N PHE A 353 16.30 9.55 -17.42
CA PHE A 353 17.73 9.39 -17.20
C PHE A 353 18.54 9.49 -18.49
N ASP A 354 19.76 10.00 -18.38
CA ASP A 354 20.73 9.98 -19.46
C ASP A 354 21.32 8.57 -19.66
N GLY A 355 21.89 8.34 -20.85
CA GLY A 355 22.56 7.09 -21.19
C GLY A 355 21.59 5.97 -21.59
N ARG A 356 22.05 4.71 -21.48
CA ARG A 356 21.28 3.53 -21.86
C ARG A 356 20.20 3.19 -20.83
N LYS A 357 19.00 2.95 -21.30
CA LYS A 357 17.79 2.68 -20.52
C LYS A 357 17.31 1.27 -20.78
N VAL A 358 17.34 0.43 -19.76
CA VAL A 358 16.91 -0.97 -19.85
C VAL A 358 15.72 -1.20 -18.91
N LEU A 359 14.61 -1.61 -19.46
CA LEU A 359 13.42 -1.99 -18.70
C LEU A 359 13.40 -3.52 -18.52
N VAL A 360 13.23 -3.98 -17.30
CA VAL A 360 13.15 -5.40 -16.97
C VAL A 360 11.81 -5.69 -16.32
N LEU A 361 10.98 -6.52 -16.96
CA LEU A 361 9.62 -6.80 -16.52
C LEU A 361 9.38 -8.28 -16.23
N GLY A 362 8.70 -8.54 -15.12
CA GLY A 362 7.98 -9.79 -14.84
C GLY A 362 6.48 -9.66 -15.13
N ASP A 363 5.77 -10.78 -15.23
CA ASP A 363 4.33 -10.81 -15.51
C ASP A 363 3.54 -9.86 -14.59
N ILE A 364 2.49 -9.27 -15.15
CA ILE A 364 1.51 -8.47 -14.42
C ILE A 364 0.38 -9.41 -13.98
N GLY A 365 0.22 -9.55 -12.65
CA GLY A 365 -0.85 -10.36 -12.07
C GLY A 365 -2.22 -9.67 -12.09
N GLU A 366 -3.25 -10.43 -11.75
CA GLU A 366 -4.59 -9.94 -11.40
C GLU A 366 -5.36 -9.22 -12.54
N LEU A 367 -4.92 -9.44 -13.78
CA LEU A 367 -5.57 -8.86 -14.96
C LEU A 367 -6.71 -9.73 -15.51
N GLY A 368 -6.79 -11.03 -15.18
CA GLY A 368 -7.80 -11.94 -15.71
C GLY A 368 -7.85 -11.92 -17.24
N ASP A 369 -9.01 -11.74 -17.81
CA ASP A 369 -9.23 -11.68 -19.27
C ASP A 369 -8.52 -10.48 -19.96
N TRP A 370 -8.08 -9.50 -19.19
CA TRP A 370 -7.33 -8.32 -19.66
C TRP A 370 -5.82 -8.58 -19.76
N ALA A 371 -5.34 -9.79 -19.45
CA ALA A 371 -3.91 -10.07 -19.36
C ALA A 371 -3.18 -9.81 -20.67
N GLU A 372 -3.63 -10.34 -21.79
CA GLU A 372 -3.01 -10.09 -23.10
C GLU A 372 -2.96 -8.61 -23.45
N GLN A 373 -4.10 -7.93 -23.33
CA GLN A 373 -4.19 -6.50 -23.65
C GLN A 373 -3.28 -5.65 -22.76
N GLY A 374 -3.31 -5.86 -21.44
CA GLY A 374 -2.51 -5.09 -20.50
C GLY A 374 -1.01 -5.24 -20.72
N HIS A 375 -0.54 -6.47 -21.03
CA HIS A 375 0.86 -6.70 -21.35
C HIS A 375 1.25 -6.07 -22.71
N ARG A 376 0.39 -6.16 -23.73
CA ARG A 376 0.59 -5.51 -25.03
C ARG A 376 0.71 -3.99 -24.89
N GLU A 377 -0.17 -3.38 -24.10
CA GLU A 377 -0.21 -1.92 -23.89
C GLU A 377 1.09 -1.42 -23.25
N VAL A 378 1.62 -2.10 -22.22
CA VAL A 378 2.87 -1.67 -21.58
C VAL A 378 4.08 -1.82 -22.51
N GLY A 379 4.13 -2.88 -23.32
CA GLY A 379 5.17 -3.06 -24.33
C GLY A 379 5.16 -1.96 -25.38
N ALA A 380 3.97 -1.66 -25.93
CA ALA A 380 3.77 -0.56 -26.88
C ALA A 380 4.10 0.81 -26.27
N TYR A 381 3.75 1.02 -24.98
CA TYR A 381 4.05 2.26 -24.28
C TYR A 381 5.55 2.48 -24.08
N ALA A 382 6.29 1.41 -23.79
CA ALA A 382 7.75 1.46 -23.60
C ALA A 382 8.54 1.64 -24.89
N ALA A 383 7.97 1.19 -26.03
CA ALA A 383 8.62 1.28 -27.33
C ALA A 383 9.00 2.73 -27.68
N GLY A 384 10.27 2.93 -28.08
CA GLY A 384 10.85 4.23 -28.41
C GLY A 384 11.09 5.17 -27.22
N LYS A 385 10.78 4.75 -25.97
CA LYS A 385 11.07 5.51 -24.75
C LYS A 385 12.27 4.95 -23.99
N VAL A 386 12.51 3.65 -24.10
CA VAL A 386 13.65 2.96 -23.53
C VAL A 386 14.39 2.19 -24.62
N ASP A 387 15.68 1.86 -24.40
CA ASP A 387 16.54 1.28 -25.42
C ASP A 387 16.40 -0.25 -25.52
N ALA A 388 16.00 -0.90 -24.42
CA ALA A 388 15.80 -2.35 -24.40
C ALA A 388 14.72 -2.76 -23.38
N LEU A 389 14.00 -3.84 -23.71
CA LEU A 389 13.07 -4.53 -22.82
C LEU A 389 13.52 -5.98 -22.64
N TYR A 390 13.80 -6.37 -21.39
CA TYR A 390 14.04 -7.77 -21.00
C TYR A 390 12.84 -8.25 -20.19
N ALA A 391 12.20 -9.33 -20.61
CA ALA A 391 10.95 -9.73 -19.99
C ALA A 391 10.89 -11.24 -19.72
N VAL A 392 10.32 -11.60 -18.57
CA VAL A 392 10.12 -12.97 -18.11
C VAL A 392 8.69 -13.18 -17.64
N GLY A 393 8.10 -14.32 -17.99
CA GLY A 393 6.74 -14.68 -17.68
C GLY A 393 5.91 -14.92 -18.95
N THR A 394 4.88 -15.75 -18.83
CA THR A 394 4.13 -16.24 -19.99
C THR A 394 3.47 -15.11 -20.78
N ASN A 395 2.84 -14.16 -20.05
CA ASN A 395 2.13 -13.06 -20.68
C ASN A 395 3.04 -11.94 -21.18
N MET A 396 4.28 -11.86 -20.67
CA MET A 396 5.26 -10.87 -21.11
C MET A 396 5.67 -11.06 -22.60
N ALA A 397 5.41 -12.22 -23.22
CA ALA A 397 5.57 -12.40 -24.65
C ALA A 397 4.75 -11.37 -25.46
N HIS A 398 3.55 -10.98 -24.99
CA HIS A 398 2.73 -9.96 -25.64
C HIS A 398 3.37 -8.55 -25.54
N ALA A 399 4.03 -8.23 -24.43
CA ALA A 399 4.75 -6.98 -24.25
C ALA A 399 5.99 -6.91 -25.17
N VAL A 400 6.76 -8.00 -25.24
CA VAL A 400 7.95 -8.13 -26.11
C VAL A 400 7.56 -7.93 -27.59
N ASN A 401 6.49 -8.60 -28.03
CA ASN A 401 5.99 -8.47 -29.41
C ASN A 401 5.55 -7.03 -29.73
N ALA A 402 4.89 -6.35 -28.77
CA ALA A 402 4.43 -4.97 -28.95
C ALA A 402 5.56 -3.93 -28.88
N PHE A 403 6.61 -4.21 -28.12
CA PHE A 403 7.80 -3.35 -28.05
C PHE A 403 8.59 -3.41 -29.37
N GLY A 404 8.75 -4.61 -29.96
CA GLY A 404 9.48 -4.84 -31.20
C GLY A 404 10.99 -4.95 -31.01
N PRO A 405 11.80 -4.43 -31.97
CA PRO A 405 13.28 -4.55 -31.93
C PRO A 405 13.86 -3.99 -30.61
N GLY A 406 14.80 -4.72 -30.04
CA GLY A 406 15.41 -4.39 -28.73
C GLY A 406 14.73 -5.07 -27.53
N ALA A 407 13.66 -5.82 -27.76
CA ALA A 407 13.02 -6.62 -26.72
C ALA A 407 13.47 -8.09 -26.77
N GLN A 408 13.58 -8.72 -25.60
CA GLN A 408 13.91 -10.13 -25.44
C GLN A 408 12.99 -10.77 -24.38
N HIS A 409 12.44 -11.94 -24.72
CA HIS A 409 11.66 -12.76 -23.83
C HIS A 409 12.47 -13.94 -23.31
N PHE A 410 12.38 -14.24 -22.01
CA PHE A 410 13.10 -15.33 -21.35
C PHE A 410 12.13 -16.32 -20.74
N ALA A 411 12.47 -17.61 -20.82
CA ALA A 411 11.66 -18.69 -20.24
C ALA A 411 11.77 -18.73 -18.70
N SER A 412 12.86 -18.20 -18.13
CA SER A 412 13.10 -18.20 -16.69
C SER A 412 13.86 -16.97 -16.22
N GLN A 413 13.73 -16.62 -14.94
CA GLN A 413 14.54 -15.57 -14.31
C GLN A 413 16.04 -15.88 -14.37
N ALA A 414 16.42 -17.16 -14.28
CA ALA A 414 17.82 -17.56 -14.37
C ALA A 414 18.43 -17.23 -15.76
N GLU A 415 17.67 -17.40 -16.83
CA GLU A 415 18.09 -17.02 -18.18
C GLU A 415 18.16 -15.50 -18.33
N LEU A 416 17.15 -14.79 -17.86
CA LEU A 416 17.10 -13.33 -17.85
C LEU A 416 18.30 -12.74 -17.09
N ILE A 417 18.62 -13.25 -15.89
CA ILE A 417 19.75 -12.80 -15.07
C ILE A 417 21.07 -13.05 -15.83
N ARG A 418 21.24 -14.25 -16.43
CA ARG A 418 22.44 -14.54 -17.23
C ARG A 418 22.60 -13.57 -18.39
N ALA A 419 21.51 -13.26 -19.11
CA ALA A 419 21.55 -12.32 -20.23
C ALA A 419 21.89 -10.90 -19.76
N LEU A 420 21.32 -10.42 -18.66
CA LEU A 420 21.62 -9.12 -18.07
C LEU A 420 23.08 -9.03 -17.58
N THR A 421 23.59 -10.09 -16.96
CA THR A 421 24.97 -10.13 -16.46
C THR A 421 26.01 -10.24 -17.58
N ALA A 422 25.65 -10.94 -18.66
CA ALA A 422 26.53 -11.08 -19.84
C ALA A 422 26.54 -9.84 -20.74
N ALA A 423 25.53 -8.99 -20.65
CA ALA A 423 25.48 -7.73 -21.39
C ALA A 423 26.47 -6.72 -20.79
N GLU A 424 27.19 -6.01 -21.66
CA GLU A 424 28.11 -4.95 -21.26
C GLU A 424 27.28 -3.71 -20.79
N HIS A 425 27.03 -3.64 -19.50
CA HIS A 425 26.44 -2.49 -18.84
C HIS A 425 27.52 -1.69 -18.12
N ASP A 426 27.51 -0.38 -18.29
CA ASP A 426 28.45 0.55 -17.68
C ASP A 426 27.76 1.54 -16.73
N LYS A 427 28.52 2.47 -16.18
CA LYS A 427 28.02 3.53 -15.29
C LYS A 427 26.99 4.47 -15.93
N HIS A 428 26.83 4.47 -17.24
CA HIS A 428 25.83 5.25 -17.98
C HIS A 428 24.58 4.44 -18.30
N THR A 429 24.46 3.22 -17.76
CA THR A 429 23.28 2.38 -17.92
C THR A 429 22.37 2.51 -16.69
N THR A 430 21.09 2.71 -16.92
CA THR A 430 20.05 2.63 -15.89
C THR A 430 19.13 1.45 -16.21
N ILE A 431 19.00 0.52 -15.26
CA ILE A 431 18.09 -0.64 -15.33
C ILE A 431 16.97 -0.43 -14.32
N LEU A 432 15.72 -0.48 -14.77
CA LEU A 432 14.57 -0.48 -13.89
C LEU A 432 13.91 -1.86 -13.91
N ILE A 433 13.67 -2.45 -12.73
CA ILE A 433 13.14 -3.79 -12.56
C ILE A 433 11.80 -3.73 -11.88
N LYS A 434 10.77 -4.33 -12.53
CA LYS A 434 9.39 -4.33 -12.03
C LYS A 434 8.65 -5.60 -12.42
N GLY A 435 7.67 -5.99 -11.60
CA GLY A 435 6.77 -7.12 -11.84
C GLY A 435 5.73 -7.25 -10.75
N SER A 436 4.70 -8.06 -10.95
CA SER A 436 3.75 -8.36 -9.90
C SER A 436 4.41 -9.09 -8.72
N ARG A 437 3.75 -9.10 -7.56
CA ARG A 437 4.30 -9.74 -6.36
C ARG A 437 4.66 -11.22 -6.60
N SER A 438 3.86 -11.93 -7.39
CA SER A 438 4.10 -13.33 -7.75
C SER A 438 5.31 -13.55 -8.66
N ALA A 439 5.75 -12.52 -9.38
CA ALA A 439 6.92 -12.60 -10.26
C ALA A 439 8.26 -12.57 -9.50
N VAL A 440 8.26 -12.18 -8.21
CA VAL A 440 9.44 -12.19 -7.31
C VAL A 440 10.68 -11.55 -7.96
N MET A 441 10.49 -10.38 -8.60
CA MET A 441 11.55 -9.74 -9.42
C MET A 441 12.69 -9.15 -8.57
N GLU A 442 12.55 -9.09 -7.25
CA GLU A 442 13.65 -8.73 -6.33
C GLU A 442 14.87 -9.67 -6.43
N ASN A 443 14.69 -10.89 -6.92
CA ASN A 443 15.80 -11.81 -7.20
C ASN A 443 16.72 -11.27 -8.29
N VAL A 444 16.17 -10.59 -9.29
CA VAL A 444 16.94 -9.97 -10.38
C VAL A 444 17.74 -8.78 -9.83
N VAL A 445 17.14 -7.97 -8.96
CA VAL A 445 17.84 -6.87 -8.27
C VAL A 445 19.02 -7.40 -7.46
N ALA A 446 18.79 -8.45 -6.64
CA ALA A 446 19.83 -9.06 -5.82
C ALA A 446 20.98 -9.64 -6.65
N ALA A 447 20.69 -10.20 -7.81
CA ALA A 447 21.71 -10.74 -8.71
C ALA A 447 22.60 -9.65 -9.34
N LEU A 448 22.03 -8.48 -9.65
CA LEU A 448 22.78 -7.36 -10.27
C LEU A 448 23.56 -6.52 -9.25
N CYS A 449 23.00 -6.32 -8.05
CA CYS A 449 23.60 -5.46 -7.02
C CYS A 449 24.47 -6.22 -6.01
N GLY A 450 24.47 -7.56 -6.04
CA GLY A 450 24.98 -8.39 -4.97
C GLY A 450 23.97 -8.47 -3.81
N SER A 451 23.86 -9.63 -3.16
CA SER A 451 22.98 -9.78 -2.00
C SER A 451 23.51 -8.94 -0.84
N SER A 452 22.92 -7.80 -0.56
CA SER A 452 22.96 -7.23 0.78
C SER A 452 22.13 -8.14 1.68
N THR A 453 22.75 -9.18 2.20
CA THR A 453 22.18 -10.00 3.27
C THR A 453 22.24 -9.20 4.56
N GLU A 454 21.36 -8.25 4.74
CA GLU A 454 20.89 -7.87 6.05
C GLU A 454 19.61 -8.67 6.33
N LYS A 455 19.82 -9.77 7.06
CA LYS A 455 18.74 -10.47 7.75
C LYS A 455 18.23 -9.55 8.85
N HIS A 456 16.99 -9.09 8.72
CA HIS A 456 16.20 -8.55 9.81
C HIS A 456 15.05 -9.49 10.13
#